data_e8c8db516037bcccb977b287cd70fa9d
#
_entry.id   e8c8db516037bcccb977b287cd70fa9d
#
_cell.length_a   1.000
_cell.length_b   1.000
_cell.length_c   1.000
_cell.angle_alpha   90.00
_cell.angle_beta   90.00
_cell.angle_gamma   90.00
#
_symmetry.space_group_name_H-M   'P 1'
#
loop_
_entity.id
_entity.type
_entity.pdbx_description
1 polymer ?
#
loop_
_entity_poly.entity_id
_entity_poly.type
_entity_poly.pdbx_seq_one_letter_code
_entity_poly.pdbx_strand_id
1 'polypeptide(L)' 'MFRIILPGSWYADMFGEPCKIIRATHEVIHYTRNGRTCIASIGRFQAEFEPLTKAQAERIAEEIETAEHLKRLRAMRAA' A
#
# COMPACT_ATOMS: atom_id res chain seq x y z
N MET A 1 -14.53 0.13 17.76
CA MET A 1 -14.07 -1.25 17.47
C MET A 1 -12.71 -1.19 16.82
N PHE A 2 -11.74 -1.88 17.37
CA PHE A 2 -10.37 -1.85 16.82
C PHE A 2 -10.22 -2.84 15.68
N ARG A 3 -9.70 -2.36 14.56
CA ARG A 3 -9.30 -3.22 13.46
C ARG A 3 -7.91 -3.76 13.75
N ILE A 4 -7.71 -5.03 13.49
CA ILE A 4 -6.37 -5.61 13.53
C ILE A 4 -5.69 -5.26 12.20
N ILE A 5 -4.63 -4.47 12.26
CA ILE A 5 -3.88 -4.05 11.09
C ILE A 5 -2.62 -4.92 11.01
N LEU A 6 -2.56 -5.76 9.99
CA LEU A 6 -1.47 -6.71 9.82
C LEU A 6 -0.44 -6.24 8.79
N PRO A 7 0.86 -6.46 9.04
CA PRO A 7 1.89 -6.24 8.01
C PRO A 7 1.58 -7.07 6.76
N GLY A 8 1.82 -6.48 5.60
CA GLY A 8 1.53 -7.11 4.31
C GLY A 8 0.10 -6.93 3.82
N SER A 9 -0.80 -6.41 4.64
CA SER A 9 -2.16 -6.11 4.20
C SER A 9 -2.21 -4.82 3.38
N TRP A 10 -3.26 -4.69 2.57
CA TRP A 10 -3.45 -3.54 1.69
C TRP A 10 -4.63 -2.69 2.10
N TYR A 11 -4.44 -1.39 2.05
CA TYR A 11 -5.48 -0.40 2.33
C TYR A 11 -5.51 0.65 1.23
N ALA A 12 -6.64 1.33 1.07
CA ALA A 12 -6.75 2.50 0.21
C ALA A 12 -6.81 3.74 1.09
N ASP A 13 -6.07 4.78 0.70
CA ASP A 13 -6.12 6.07 1.39
C ASP A 13 -7.36 6.87 0.93
N MET A 14 -7.50 8.09 1.44
CA MET A 14 -8.64 8.95 1.11
C MET A 14 -8.70 9.33 -0.38
N PHE A 15 -7.59 9.20 -1.10
CA PHE A 15 -7.51 9.47 -2.54
C PHE A 15 -7.67 8.21 -3.39
N GLY A 16 -7.90 7.05 -2.76
CA GLY A 16 -8.01 5.77 -3.45
C GLY A 16 -6.69 5.13 -3.83
N GLU A 17 -5.56 5.67 -3.37
CA GLU A 17 -4.25 5.12 -3.65
C GLU A 17 -3.97 3.88 -2.80
N PRO A 18 -3.40 2.82 -3.38
CA PRO A 18 -3.10 1.60 -2.63
C PRO A 18 -1.90 1.80 -1.71
N CYS A 19 -2.06 1.36 -0.48
CA CYS A 19 -1.03 1.44 0.55
C CYS A 19 -0.80 0.05 1.13
N LYS A 20 0.46 -0.38 1.17
CA LYS A 20 0.84 -1.66 1.76
C LYS A 20 1.40 -1.43 3.15
N ILE A 21 0.84 -2.12 4.14
CA ILE A 21 1.27 -2.00 5.53
C ILE A 21 2.60 -2.71 5.72
N ILE A 22 3.59 -1.98 6.22
CA ILE A 22 4.90 -2.53 6.54
C ILE A 22 4.96 -2.95 8.01
N ARG A 23 4.48 -2.07 8.88
CA ARG A 23 4.53 -2.28 10.32
C ARG A 23 3.39 -1.50 10.99
N ALA A 24 2.79 -2.09 11.99
CA ALA A 24 1.75 -1.46 12.79
C ALA A 24 2.12 -1.50 14.26
N THR A 25 2.07 -0.36 14.93
CA THR A 25 2.21 -0.26 16.37
C THR A 25 0.91 0.25 16.95
N HIS A 26 0.80 0.35 18.26
CA HIS A 26 -0.38 0.90 18.91
C HIS A 26 -0.51 2.43 18.72
N GLU A 27 0.51 3.08 18.23
CA GLU A 27 0.53 4.54 18.04
C GLU A 27 0.54 4.96 16.57
N VAL A 28 1.28 4.25 15.73
CA VAL A 28 1.48 4.63 14.33
C VAL A 28 1.45 3.44 13.39
N ILE A 29 1.16 3.72 12.13
CA ILE A 29 1.18 2.76 11.04
C ILE A 29 2.26 3.19 10.05
N HIS A 30 3.16 2.27 9.72
CA HIS A 30 4.16 2.45 8.66
C HIS A 30 3.65 1.75 7.42
N TYR A 31 3.57 2.47 6.32
CA TYR A 31 3.06 1.93 5.05
C TYR A 31 3.85 2.47 3.86
N THR A 32 3.75 1.79 2.73
CA THR A 32 4.31 2.27 1.47
C THR A 32 3.17 2.73 0.56
N ARG A 33 3.42 3.85 -0.13
CA ARG A 33 2.54 4.38 -1.16
C ARG A 33 3.41 4.89 -2.30
N ASN A 34 3.18 4.39 -3.51
CA ASN A 34 3.98 4.75 -4.68
C ASN A 34 5.48 4.55 -4.47
N GLY A 35 5.86 3.48 -3.77
CA GLY A 35 7.26 3.17 -3.48
C GLY A 35 7.88 3.99 -2.37
N ARG A 36 7.13 4.86 -1.70
CA ARG A 36 7.61 5.68 -0.59
C ARG A 36 7.08 5.17 0.73
N THR A 37 7.93 5.16 1.75
CA THR A 37 7.53 4.82 3.11
C THR A 37 6.90 6.03 3.77
N CYS A 38 5.70 5.85 4.30
CA CYS A 38 4.94 6.89 4.99
C CYS A 38 4.57 6.42 6.39
N ILE A 39 4.25 7.37 7.26
CA ILE A 39 3.82 7.10 8.63
C ILE A 39 2.53 7.88 8.90
N ALA A 40 1.55 7.21 9.48
CA ALA A 40 0.31 7.86 9.93
C ALA A 40 0.00 7.45 11.36
N SER A 41 -0.61 8.36 12.13
CA SER A 41 -1.11 8.00 13.47
C SER A 41 -2.22 6.96 13.34
N ILE A 42 -2.38 6.13 14.36
CA ILE A 42 -3.42 5.08 14.34
C ILE A 42 -4.82 5.67 14.17
N GLY A 43 -5.10 6.78 14.83
CA GLY A 43 -6.40 7.46 14.72
C GLY A 43 -6.67 7.99 13.33
N ARG A 44 -5.69 8.63 12.72
CA ARG A 44 -5.78 9.14 11.35
C ARG A 44 -5.94 8.00 10.34
N PHE A 45 -5.16 6.93 10.53
CA PHE A 45 -5.24 5.75 9.67
C PHE A 45 -6.63 5.14 9.70
N GLN A 46 -7.21 4.95 10.88
CA GLN A 46 -8.56 4.39 11.03
C GLN A 46 -9.65 5.29 10.43
N ALA A 47 -9.45 6.61 10.47
CA ALA A 47 -10.42 7.57 9.95
C ALA A 47 -10.36 7.73 8.43
N GLU A 48 -9.18 7.67 7.83
CA GLU A 48 -8.95 7.99 6.42
C GLU A 48 -8.71 6.79 5.51
N PHE A 49 -8.33 5.65 6.05
CA PHE A 49 -7.95 4.48 5.26
C PHE A 49 -9.03 3.39 5.33
N GLU A 50 -9.24 2.71 4.21
CA GLU A 50 -10.18 1.60 4.12
C GLU A 50 -9.47 0.32 3.70
N PRO A 51 -9.80 -0.84 4.32
CA PRO A 51 -9.20 -2.10 3.93
C PRO A 51 -9.65 -2.51 2.54
N LEU A 52 -8.71 -3.00 1.74
CA LEU A 52 -9.02 -3.59 0.45
C LEU A 52 -9.34 -5.07 0.63
N THR A 53 -10.23 -5.59 -0.22
CA THR A 53 -10.49 -7.03 -0.24
C THR A 53 -9.25 -7.75 -0.78
N LYS A 54 -9.14 -9.04 -0.49
CA LYS A 54 -8.03 -9.85 -0.99
C LYS A 54 -7.93 -9.79 -2.52
N ALA A 55 -9.07 -9.89 -3.20
CA ALA A 55 -9.11 -9.80 -4.66
C ALA A 55 -8.65 -8.44 -5.18
N GLN A 56 -9.07 -7.36 -4.54
CA GLN A 56 -8.64 -6.01 -4.89
C GLN A 56 -7.14 -5.82 -4.65
N ALA A 57 -6.63 -6.30 -3.53
CA ALA A 57 -5.22 -6.22 -3.19
C ALA A 57 -4.35 -6.99 -4.19
N GLU A 58 -4.76 -8.20 -4.56
CA GLU A 58 -4.05 -9.02 -5.55
C GLU A 58 -4.01 -8.35 -6.92
N ARG A 59 -5.13 -7.76 -7.34
CA ARG A 59 -5.20 -7.03 -8.62
C ARG A 59 -4.24 -5.84 -8.63
N ILE A 60 -4.22 -5.07 -7.56
CA ILE A 60 -3.34 -3.91 -7.44
C ILE A 60 -1.87 -4.33 -7.43
N ALA A 61 -1.54 -5.39 -6.71
CA ALA A 61 -0.18 -5.94 -6.67
C ALA A 61 0.29 -6.38 -8.06
N GLU A 62 -0.57 -7.04 -8.83
CA GLU A 62 -0.28 -7.44 -10.21
C GLU A 62 -0.04 -6.23 -11.11
N GLU A 63 -0.87 -5.20 -11.00
CA GLU A 63 -0.72 -3.96 -11.78
C GLU A 63 0.61 -3.27 -11.46
N ILE A 64 0.99 -3.21 -10.20
CA ILE A 64 2.25 -2.61 -9.76
C ILE A 64 3.43 -3.41 -10.30
N GLU A 65 3.41 -4.74 -10.19
CA GLU A 65 4.46 -5.62 -10.70
C GLU A 65 4.60 -5.49 -12.21
N THR A 66 3.48 -5.43 -12.93
CA THR A 66 3.47 -5.26 -14.39
C THR A 66 4.08 -3.91 -14.78
N ALA A 67 3.70 -2.84 -14.09
CA ALA A 67 4.24 -1.51 -14.35
C ALA A 67 5.75 -1.45 -14.09
N GLU A 68 6.22 -2.06 -13.01
CA GLU A 68 7.65 -2.14 -12.71
C GLU A 68 8.40 -2.97 -13.75
N HIS A 69 7.84 -4.08 -14.19
CA HIS A 69 8.43 -4.93 -15.22
C HIS A 69 8.59 -4.19 -16.55
N LEU A 70 7.54 -3.49 -16.99
CA LEU A 70 7.58 -2.67 -18.21
C LEU A 70 8.62 -1.56 -18.10
N LYS A 71 8.73 -0.94 -16.94
CA LYS A 71 9.72 0.10 -16.69
C LYS A 71 11.15 -0.45 -16.80
N ARG A 72 11.41 -1.63 -16.28
CA ARG A 72 12.71 -2.32 -16.40
C ARG A 72 13.04 -2.64 -17.87
N LEU A 73 12.07 -3.13 -18.62
CA LEU A 73 12.26 -3.44 -20.04
C LEU A 73 12.60 -2.19 -20.85
N ARG A 74 11.94 -1.06 -20.56
CA ARG A 74 12.26 0.22 -21.19
C ARG A 74 13.67 0.67 -20.88
N ALA A 75 14.11 0.52 -19.65
CA ALA A 75 15.47 0.87 -19.24
C ALA A 75 16.51 0.03 -19.98
N MET A 76 16.25 -1.27 -20.20
CA MET A 76 17.14 -2.14 -20.97
C MET A 76 17.22 -1.75 -22.43
N ARG A 77 16.12 -1.27 -23.04
CA ARG A 77 16.09 -0.86 -24.45
C ARG A 77 16.75 0.47 -24.71
N ALA A 78 16.85 1.31 -23.69
CA ALA A 78 17.44 2.63 -23.79
C ALA A 78 18.97 2.62 -23.82
N ALA A 79 19.56 1.48 -23.62
CA ALA A 79 21.03 1.33 -23.64
C ALA A 79 21.59 1.24 -25.06
#